data_26ed6e2984e7da45cf42cde4d4c08415
#
_entry.id   26ed6e2984e7da45cf42cde4d4c08415
#
_cell.length_a   1.000
_cell.length_b   1.000
_cell.length_c   1.000
_cell.angle_alpha   90.00
_cell.angle_beta   90.00
_cell.angle_gamma   90.00
#
_symmetry.space_group_name_H-M   'P 1'
#
loop_
_entity.id
_entity.type
_entity.pdbx_description
1 polymer ?
#
loop_
_entity_poly.entity_id
_entity_poly.type
_entity_poly.pdbx_seq_one_letter_code
_entity_poly.pdbx_strand_id
1 'polypeptide(L)'
;MIQHRESKSLEEVYPEVAKVPLPAVGEVEAILARFKAGEKGADDELKCACSRFVASVAKQYIGKGVPQEELLEAGNKGLLKAAQKYDTNGKTKFICYAVWWIRQIIILLVNEHAK
;
A
#
# COMPACT_ATOMS: atom_id res chain seq x y z
N MET A 1 -1.46 -13.42 14.03
CA MET A 1 -0.77 -12.21 14.43
C MET A 1 0.14 -11.70 13.32
N ILE A 2 0.13 -10.41 13.14
CA ILE A 2 0.91 -9.79 12.09
C ILE A 2 2.35 -9.64 12.51
N GLN A 3 3.22 -10.13 11.68
CA GLN A 3 4.65 -10.03 11.93
C GLN A 3 5.26 -9.11 10.89
N HIS A 4 5.55 -7.92 11.30
CA HIS A 4 6.30 -7.00 10.45
C HIS A 4 7.77 -7.24 10.71
N ARG A 5 8.30 -8.16 9.97
CA ARG A 5 9.70 -8.53 10.14
C ARG A 5 10.58 -7.45 9.57
N GLU A 6 11.01 -6.57 10.41
CA GLU A 6 11.83 -5.44 9.97
C GLU A 6 13.09 -5.91 9.26
N SER A 7 13.54 -7.11 9.59
CA SER A 7 14.75 -7.65 8.99
C SER A 7 14.56 -8.01 7.52
N LYS A 8 13.33 -8.13 7.06
CA LYS A 8 13.10 -8.51 5.68
C LYS A 8 12.87 -7.28 4.82
N SER A 9 13.63 -7.19 3.75
CA SER A 9 13.47 -6.10 2.81
C SER A 9 12.28 -6.36 1.90
N LEU A 10 11.82 -5.31 1.24
CA LEU A 10 10.76 -5.45 0.26
C LEU A 10 11.16 -6.40 -0.86
N GLU A 11 12.42 -6.37 -1.26
CA GLU A 11 12.92 -7.23 -2.32
C GLU A 11 12.82 -8.71 -1.95
N GLU A 12 13.02 -9.04 -0.70
CA GLU A 12 12.95 -10.43 -0.26
C GLU A 12 11.52 -10.94 -0.22
N VAL A 13 10.60 -10.09 0.22
CA VAL A 13 9.22 -10.49 0.45
C VAL A 13 8.37 -10.33 -0.81
N TYR A 14 8.59 -9.25 -1.53
CA TYR A 14 7.79 -8.92 -2.72
C TYR A 14 8.69 -8.47 -3.86
N PRO A 15 9.44 -9.40 -4.46
CA PRO A 15 10.39 -9.02 -5.51
C PRO A 15 9.75 -8.34 -6.71
N GLU A 16 8.52 -8.69 -7.05
CA GLU A 16 7.84 -8.06 -8.19
C GLU A 16 7.53 -6.60 -7.89
N VAL A 17 7.11 -6.33 -6.66
CA VAL A 17 6.81 -4.96 -6.25
C VAL A 17 8.07 -4.12 -6.18
N ALA A 18 9.17 -4.71 -5.73
CA ALA A 18 10.42 -4.00 -5.58
C ALA A 18 11.00 -3.52 -6.91
N LYS A 19 10.59 -4.12 -8.03
CA LYS A 19 11.05 -3.70 -9.35
C LYS A 19 10.36 -2.44 -9.84
N VAL A 20 9.27 -2.05 -9.22
CA VAL A 20 8.52 -0.85 -9.60
C VAL A 20 9.24 0.37 -9.04
N PRO A 21 9.36 1.46 -9.83
CA PRO A 21 9.93 2.69 -9.30
C PRO A 21 9.11 3.17 -8.12
N LEU A 22 9.75 3.32 -6.97
CA LEU A 22 9.09 3.78 -5.76
C LEU A 22 9.37 5.27 -5.56
N PRO A 23 8.46 5.98 -4.89
CA PRO A 23 8.73 7.39 -4.59
C PRO A 23 9.91 7.51 -3.63
N ALA A 24 10.57 8.65 -3.66
CA ALA A 24 11.66 8.91 -2.74
C ALA A 24 11.16 8.87 -1.31
N VAL A 25 11.99 8.38 -0.40
CA VAL A 25 11.60 8.23 1.00
C VAL A 25 11.14 9.56 1.58
N GLY A 26 11.90 10.61 1.33
CA GLY A 26 11.54 11.93 1.86
C GLY A 26 10.23 12.46 1.31
N GLU A 27 9.93 12.13 0.05
CA GLU A 27 8.69 12.56 -0.58
C GLU A 27 7.47 11.93 0.12
N VAL A 28 7.54 10.63 0.35
CA VAL A 28 6.43 9.93 1.01
C VAL A 28 6.26 10.44 2.43
N GLU A 29 7.35 10.61 3.15
CA GLU A 29 7.28 11.06 4.53
C GLU A 29 6.69 12.46 4.64
N ALA A 30 7.02 13.35 3.70
CA ALA A 30 6.45 14.69 3.69
C ALA A 30 4.95 14.65 3.45
N ILE A 31 4.50 13.79 2.52
CA ILE A 31 3.08 13.66 2.24
C ILE A 31 2.36 13.05 3.45
N LEU A 32 2.96 12.06 4.09
CA LEU A 32 2.37 11.44 5.27
C LEU A 32 2.18 12.44 6.40
N ALA A 33 3.17 13.30 6.61
CA ALA A 33 3.07 14.32 7.65
C ALA A 33 1.88 15.25 7.40
N ARG A 34 1.70 15.67 6.15
CA ARG A 34 0.58 16.53 5.80
C ARG A 34 -0.75 15.78 5.90
N PHE A 35 -0.76 14.51 5.51
CA PHE A 35 -1.95 13.69 5.62
C PHE A 35 -2.38 13.55 7.07
N LYS A 36 -1.44 13.28 7.96
CA LYS A 36 -1.75 13.11 9.37
C LYS A 36 -2.16 14.43 10.04
N ALA A 37 -1.70 15.53 9.49
CA ALA A 37 -2.13 16.85 9.96
C ALA A 37 -3.52 17.23 9.48
N GLY A 38 -4.13 16.41 8.64
CA GLY A 38 -5.47 16.67 8.13
C GLY A 38 -5.49 17.60 6.94
N GLU A 39 -4.37 17.77 6.26
CA GLU A 39 -4.31 18.68 5.12
C GLU A 39 -5.15 18.16 3.97
N LYS A 40 -5.98 19.01 3.43
CA LYS A 40 -6.86 18.66 2.34
C LYS A 40 -6.06 18.36 1.08
N GLY A 41 -6.40 17.25 0.44
CA GLY A 41 -5.73 16.85 -0.79
C GLY A 41 -4.49 15.99 -0.57
N ALA A 42 -4.02 15.85 0.66
CA ALA A 42 -2.85 15.02 0.92
C ALA A 42 -3.13 13.55 0.62
N ASP A 43 -4.36 13.10 0.82
CA ASP A 43 -4.74 11.72 0.51
C ASP A 43 -4.61 11.44 -0.99
N ASP A 44 -5.07 12.37 -1.82
CA ASP A 44 -4.94 12.21 -3.28
C ASP A 44 -3.48 12.26 -3.70
N GLU A 45 -2.70 13.11 -3.06
CA GLU A 45 -1.28 13.22 -3.35
C GLU A 45 -0.57 11.93 -3.03
N LEU A 46 -0.91 11.31 -1.90
CA LEU A 46 -0.32 10.03 -1.51
C LEU A 46 -0.69 8.94 -2.50
N LYS A 47 -1.96 8.89 -2.91
CA LYS A 47 -2.40 7.90 -3.91
C LYS A 47 -1.65 8.08 -5.21
N CYS A 48 -1.45 9.31 -5.62
CA CYS A 48 -0.73 9.59 -6.86
C CYS A 48 0.73 9.17 -6.78
N ALA A 49 1.38 9.52 -5.68
CA ALA A 49 2.79 9.21 -5.49
C ALA A 49 3.05 7.71 -5.44
N CYS A 50 2.10 6.95 -4.91
CA CYS A 50 2.26 5.50 -4.73
C CYS A 50 1.46 4.70 -5.77
N SER A 51 0.96 5.32 -6.83
CA SER A 51 0.06 4.66 -7.77
C SER A 51 0.67 3.42 -8.41
N ARG A 52 1.93 3.51 -8.84
CA ARG A 52 2.60 2.36 -9.45
C ARG A 52 2.82 1.24 -8.47
N PHE A 53 3.11 1.60 -7.24
CA PHE A 53 3.31 0.64 -6.17
C PHE A 53 2.01 -0.12 -5.91
N VAL A 54 0.91 0.59 -5.76
CA VAL A 54 -0.39 -0.03 -5.53
C VAL A 54 -0.78 -0.92 -6.70
N ALA A 55 -0.57 -0.44 -7.92
CA ALA A 55 -0.90 -1.21 -9.12
C ALA A 55 -0.09 -2.50 -9.18
N SER A 56 1.17 -2.44 -8.79
CA SER A 56 2.04 -3.62 -8.79
C SER A 56 1.53 -4.68 -7.82
N VAL A 57 1.08 -4.28 -6.66
CA VAL A 57 0.51 -5.22 -5.69
C VAL A 57 -0.80 -5.79 -6.21
N ALA A 58 -1.68 -4.92 -6.72
CA ALA A 58 -2.99 -5.34 -7.23
C ALA A 58 -2.86 -6.31 -8.39
N LYS A 59 -1.84 -6.12 -9.21
CA LYS A 59 -1.62 -6.96 -10.38
C LYS A 59 -1.47 -8.44 -10.02
N GLN A 60 -0.98 -8.72 -8.84
CA GLN A 60 -0.79 -10.09 -8.39
C GLN A 60 -2.11 -10.83 -8.17
N TYR A 61 -3.21 -10.12 -8.15
CA TYR A 61 -4.53 -10.69 -7.90
C TYR A 61 -5.44 -10.68 -9.12
N ILE A 62 -4.89 -10.32 -10.28
CA ILE A 62 -5.64 -10.36 -11.53
C ILE A 62 -5.96 -11.82 -11.87
N GLY A 63 -7.14 -12.05 -12.38
CA GLY A 63 -7.57 -13.40 -12.76
C GLY A 63 -8.29 -14.16 -11.68
N LYS A 64 -8.61 -13.49 -10.58
CA LYS A 64 -9.30 -14.14 -9.47
C LYS A 64 -10.78 -13.76 -9.39
N GLY A 65 -11.33 -13.27 -10.51
CA GLY A 65 -12.74 -12.98 -10.57
C GLY A 65 -13.13 -11.57 -10.21
N VAL A 66 -12.17 -10.73 -9.89
CA VAL A 66 -12.44 -9.33 -9.53
C VAL A 66 -11.94 -8.43 -10.65
N PRO A 67 -12.75 -7.46 -11.09
CA PRO A 67 -12.28 -6.51 -12.11
C PRO A 67 -11.06 -5.73 -11.62
N GLN A 68 -10.17 -5.43 -12.55
CA GLN A 68 -8.93 -4.73 -12.21
C GLN A 68 -9.20 -3.39 -11.52
N GLU A 69 -10.24 -2.69 -11.97
CA GLU A 69 -10.58 -1.39 -11.39
C GLU A 69 -10.90 -1.52 -9.90
N GLU A 70 -11.62 -2.57 -9.53
CA GLU A 70 -11.95 -2.80 -8.14
C GLU A 70 -10.73 -3.19 -7.32
N LEU A 71 -9.82 -3.93 -7.95
CA LEU A 71 -8.56 -4.27 -7.27
C LEU A 71 -7.76 -3.02 -6.97
N LEU A 72 -7.71 -2.08 -7.90
CA LEU A 72 -6.99 -0.83 -7.70
C LEU A 72 -7.65 0.03 -6.64
N GLU A 73 -8.97 0.09 -6.64
CA GLU A 73 -9.69 0.82 -5.60
C GLU A 73 -9.41 0.24 -4.22
N ALA A 74 -9.46 -1.08 -4.12
CA ALA A 74 -9.18 -1.74 -2.86
C ALA A 74 -7.74 -1.47 -2.41
N GLY A 75 -6.81 -1.49 -3.37
CA GLY A 75 -5.43 -1.18 -3.08
C GLY A 75 -5.25 0.23 -2.53
N ASN A 76 -5.93 1.19 -3.13
CA ASN A 76 -5.87 2.57 -2.66
C ASN A 76 -6.47 2.73 -1.27
N LYS A 77 -7.55 2.01 -0.99
CA LYS A 77 -8.12 2.01 0.35
C LYS A 77 -7.13 1.46 1.37
N GLY A 78 -6.43 0.39 0.99
CA GLY A 78 -5.40 -0.17 1.85
C GLY A 78 -4.27 0.80 2.09
N LEU A 79 -3.86 1.53 1.06
CA LEU A 79 -2.82 2.52 1.18
C LEU A 79 -3.21 3.62 2.18
N LEU A 80 -4.43 4.13 2.06
CA LEU A 80 -4.89 5.18 2.97
C LEU A 80 -5.06 4.67 4.39
N LYS A 81 -5.52 3.42 4.53
CA LYS A 81 -5.62 2.82 5.85
C LYS A 81 -4.24 2.68 6.49
N ALA A 82 -3.26 2.28 5.69
CA ALA A 82 -1.88 2.21 6.17
C ALA A 82 -1.40 3.59 6.62
N ALA A 83 -1.71 4.61 5.84
CA ALA A 83 -1.29 5.97 6.19
C ALA A 83 -1.90 6.43 7.51
N GLN A 84 -3.14 6.05 7.76
CA GLN A 84 -3.81 6.41 9.00
C GLN A 84 -3.21 5.71 10.21
N LYS A 85 -2.78 4.48 10.01
CA LYS A 85 -2.30 3.63 11.11
C LYS A 85 -0.79 3.65 11.30
N TYR A 86 -0.07 4.17 10.32
CA TYR A 86 1.38 4.13 10.36
C TYR A 86 1.95 5.02 11.45
N ASP A 87 2.88 4.45 12.21
CA ASP A 87 3.59 5.18 13.24
C ASP A 87 4.91 5.68 12.66
N THR A 88 5.02 6.99 12.47
CA THR A 88 6.21 7.58 11.88
C THR A 88 7.45 7.43 12.77
N ASN A 89 7.25 7.10 14.03
CA ASN A 89 8.35 6.81 14.95
C ASN A 89 8.70 5.33 14.96
N GLY A 90 8.00 4.52 14.17
CA GLY A 90 8.26 3.10 14.11
C GLY A 90 9.48 2.80 13.28
N LYS A 91 9.94 1.56 13.35
CA LYS A 91 11.14 1.13 12.65
C LYS A 91 10.86 0.61 11.25
N THR A 92 9.62 0.32 10.95
CA THR A 92 9.23 -0.21 9.65
C THR A 92 9.03 0.94 8.66
N LYS A 93 9.55 0.77 7.46
CA LYS A 93 9.34 1.77 6.42
C LYS A 93 7.88 1.75 5.99
N PHE A 94 7.37 2.93 5.63
CA PHE A 94 5.95 3.05 5.27
C PHE A 94 5.57 2.11 4.12
N ILE A 95 6.39 2.02 3.09
CA ILE A 95 6.06 1.17 1.93
C ILE A 95 5.90 -0.28 2.34
N CYS A 96 6.76 -0.79 3.21
CA CYS A 96 6.67 -2.17 3.68
C CYS A 96 5.42 -2.39 4.52
N TYR A 97 5.06 -1.41 5.32
CA TYR A 97 3.84 -1.46 6.12
C TYR A 97 2.60 -1.41 5.23
N ALA A 98 2.65 -0.54 4.21
CA ALA A 98 1.52 -0.34 3.31
C ALA A 98 1.21 -1.59 2.49
N VAL A 99 2.24 -2.34 2.06
CA VAL A 99 2.03 -3.57 1.30
C VAL A 99 1.09 -4.51 2.06
N TRP A 100 1.33 -4.65 3.35
CA TRP A 100 0.50 -5.54 4.16
C TRP A 100 -0.97 -5.10 4.14
N TRP A 101 -1.21 -3.82 4.36
CA TRP A 101 -2.58 -3.30 4.36
C TRP A 101 -3.24 -3.43 3.00
N ILE A 102 -2.51 -3.11 1.94
CA ILE A 102 -3.03 -3.20 0.59
C ILE A 102 -3.45 -4.64 0.28
N ARG A 103 -2.58 -5.59 0.61
CA ARG A 103 -2.90 -6.99 0.36
C ARG A 103 -4.10 -7.46 1.17
N GLN A 104 -4.20 -7.06 2.41
CA GLN A 104 -5.31 -7.49 3.25
C GLN A 104 -6.65 -7.01 2.70
N ILE A 105 -6.72 -5.76 2.27
CA ILE A 105 -7.95 -5.24 1.71
C ILE A 105 -8.30 -5.95 0.40
N ILE A 106 -7.30 -6.17 -0.45
CA ILE A 106 -7.53 -6.86 -1.73
C ILE A 106 -7.97 -8.29 -1.49
N ILE A 107 -7.35 -8.99 -0.55
CA ILE A 107 -7.71 -10.38 -0.24
C ILE A 107 -9.16 -10.46 0.24
N LEU A 108 -9.59 -9.52 1.06
CA LEU A 108 -10.97 -9.50 1.50
C LEU A 108 -11.93 -9.35 0.32
N LEU A 109 -11.59 -8.47 -0.60
CA LEU A 109 -12.41 -8.25 -1.79
C LEU A 109 -12.46 -9.51 -2.66
N VAL A 110 -11.32 -10.14 -2.88
CA VAL A 110 -11.26 -11.38 -3.66
C VAL A 110 -12.10 -12.47 -3.02
N ASN A 111 -12.01 -12.61 -1.71
CA ASN A 111 -12.78 -13.62 -0.99
C ASN A 111 -14.28 -13.36 -1.09
N GLU A 112 -14.70 -12.10 -1.06
CA GLU A 112 -16.10 -11.77 -1.21
C GLU A 112 -16.62 -12.16 -2.57
N HIS A 113 -15.81 -11.98 -3.60
CA HIS A 113 -16.22 -12.34 -4.95
C HIS A 113 -16.23 -13.84 -5.19
N ALA A 114 -15.50 -14.59 -4.38
CA ALA A 114 -15.42 -16.03 -4.52
C ALA A 114 -16.62 -16.77 -3.93
N LYS A 115 -17.45 -16.08 -3.18
CA LYS A 115 -18.62 -16.72 -2.54
C LYS A 115 -19.76 -16.96 -3.51
#